data_048b4fb3a3fd8d3ca2104a693b6f8c77
#
_entry.id   048b4fb3a3fd8d3ca2104a693b6f8c77
#
_cell.length_a   1.000
_cell.length_b   1.000
_cell.length_c   1.000
_cell.angle_alpha   90.00
_cell.angle_beta   90.00
_cell.angle_gamma   90.00
#
_symmetry.space_group_name_H-M   'P 1'
#
loop_
_entity.id
_entity.type
_entity.pdbx_description
1 polymer ?
#
loop_
_entity_poly.entity_id
_entity_poly.type
_entity_poly.pdbx_seq_one_letter_code
_entity_poly.pdbx_strand_id
1 'polypeptide(L)'
;MMKGMFKRALAGVAAAALAATGLALGAGAASAAPTDTATITVHNAQPGHTYAAYRFATFANASDGDDTSYVDVNTVATPDWTQALKGAFNGVNGFTLDSEYTQNPAAAVALLTPQQLREFVNALTPVGDAADDGEVEGEEPGDVRLDVAEGWYVVTDTWTGEDGPQPGVKAIVATSVKGVTHLKLKLDNGQLDIDSLGEVNAKNVDDVPDPGDKEASEINGVDAGEAGTVNFGDVVTYTVTDQIPEVAAASNPYSFKFIDTASKGLSIDETSIKVYVSQDEQFTNPTKLTLNDDNKSCETDGESGVTTTTVTVPDVHAYAGQWIRLSYNATVTKDAEDGKVENTAQVDHNGVTDPKGDTETLYYGSFEFKKINKENQGLADVVFNVYKGTDTESSEPLTFSVDGEQGGKYVYDKGSQTVDVTTGSHGMLAVRGLAEGKYTVVETNNPGKEYAKNYYAKFTVTVAKDGTTTINEDDANTLVGDRDKDGVKDVLNVRNATELPVTGAAGTALFTVLGLLIAGAGALVYMKSRNVKHALRG
;
A
#
# COMPACT_ATOMS: atom_id res chain seq x y z
N MET A 1 -7.35 6.91 -13.77
CA MET A 1 -8.66 6.65 -13.14
C MET A 1 -8.46 6.80 -11.65
N MET A 2 -9.17 7.71 -11.01
CA MET A 2 -9.04 7.99 -9.58
C MET A 2 -9.35 6.73 -8.79
N LYS A 3 -8.36 6.20 -8.06
CA LYS A 3 -8.60 5.28 -6.94
C LYS A 3 -9.35 6.09 -5.87
N GLY A 4 -10.58 5.71 -5.62
CA GLY A 4 -11.39 6.36 -4.60
C GLY A 4 -10.78 6.11 -3.23
N MET A 5 -10.47 7.18 -2.54
CA MET A 5 -10.26 7.17 -1.10
C MET A 5 -11.56 6.65 -0.45
N PHE A 6 -11.59 5.40 -0.07
CA PHE A 6 -12.54 4.91 0.91
C PHE A 6 -12.12 5.49 2.26
N LYS A 7 -12.77 6.60 2.62
CA LYS A 7 -12.81 7.00 4.02
C LYS A 7 -13.59 5.90 4.75
N ARG A 8 -12.91 4.95 5.36
CA ARG A 8 -13.49 4.11 6.39
C ARG A 8 -13.86 5.03 7.54
N ALA A 9 -15.15 5.23 7.75
CA ALA A 9 -15.63 5.84 8.97
C ALA A 9 -15.27 4.86 10.10
N LEU A 10 -14.31 5.23 10.95
CA LEU A 10 -14.14 4.60 12.24
C LEU A 10 -15.46 4.76 12.99
N ALA A 11 -16.25 3.70 13.08
CA ALA A 11 -17.16 3.54 14.18
C ALA A 11 -16.30 3.18 15.40
N GLY A 12 -15.51 4.16 15.84
CA GLY A 12 -14.72 4.01 17.04
C GLY A 12 -15.64 3.94 18.24
N VAL A 13 -15.29 3.10 19.21
CA VAL A 13 -15.71 3.29 20.57
C VAL A 13 -15.58 4.78 20.86
N ALA A 14 -16.68 5.47 21.14
CA ALA A 14 -16.65 6.87 21.55
C ALA A 14 -16.01 6.93 22.94
N ALA A 15 -14.68 6.92 22.98
CA ALA A 15 -13.92 7.21 24.15
C ALA A 15 -13.58 8.70 24.10
N ALA A 16 -14.40 9.49 24.75
CA ALA A 16 -14.11 10.90 24.92
C ALA A 16 -13.00 11.08 25.96
N ALA A 17 -11.93 11.74 25.56
CA ALA A 17 -10.90 12.20 26.51
C ALA A 17 -11.41 13.41 27.30
N LEU A 18 -11.31 13.36 28.61
CA LEU A 18 -11.68 14.45 29.50
C LEU A 18 -10.57 14.82 30.47
N ALA A 19 -10.32 16.09 30.56
CA ALA A 19 -9.63 16.66 31.71
C ALA A 19 -10.68 17.04 32.77
N ALA A 20 -10.60 16.44 33.95
CA ALA A 20 -11.56 16.67 35.02
C ALA A 20 -10.92 17.40 36.20
N THR A 21 -11.68 18.28 36.80
CA THR A 21 -11.45 18.76 38.16
C THR A 21 -12.77 18.78 38.92
N GLY A 22 -12.78 18.02 40.02
CA GLY A 22 -13.63 18.20 41.18
C GLY A 22 -15.15 18.00 41.06
N LEU A 23 -15.65 16.82 41.43
CA LEU A 23 -17.05 16.61 41.78
C LEU A 23 -17.26 16.80 43.30
N ALA A 24 -18.12 17.73 43.70
CA ALA A 24 -18.60 17.82 45.07
C ALA A 24 -19.62 16.73 45.32
N LEU A 25 -19.27 15.72 46.12
CA LEU A 25 -20.16 14.63 46.52
C LEU A 25 -21.11 15.12 47.61
N GLY A 26 -22.35 15.48 47.23
CA GLY A 26 -23.44 15.59 48.18
C GLY A 26 -23.92 14.21 48.56
N ALA A 27 -23.87 13.84 49.85
CA ALA A 27 -24.53 12.67 50.39
C ALA A 27 -26.06 12.88 50.25
N GLY A 28 -26.63 12.42 49.16
CA GLY A 28 -28.04 12.51 48.85
C GLY A 28 -28.71 11.15 48.95
N ALA A 29 -29.88 11.12 49.57
CA ALA A 29 -30.75 10.01 49.86
C ALA A 29 -30.87 9.01 48.70
N ALA A 30 -30.98 7.73 49.03
CA ALA A 30 -31.27 6.65 48.10
C ALA A 30 -32.52 7.00 47.27
N SER A 31 -32.31 7.44 46.04
CA SER A 31 -33.38 7.59 45.06
C SER A 31 -33.75 6.19 44.55
N ALA A 32 -35.05 5.93 44.43
CA ALA A 32 -35.55 4.72 43.80
C ALA A 32 -34.88 4.53 42.43
N ALA A 33 -34.50 3.28 42.15
CA ALA A 33 -33.92 2.94 40.84
C ALA A 33 -34.86 3.44 39.74
N PRO A 34 -34.34 4.04 38.66
CA PRO A 34 -35.14 4.37 37.49
C PRO A 34 -35.85 3.09 37.03
N THR A 35 -37.16 3.15 36.86
CA THR A 35 -38.01 2.05 36.39
C THR A 35 -38.20 2.08 34.89
N ASP A 36 -37.58 3.03 34.22
CA ASP A 36 -37.71 3.20 32.77
C ASP A 36 -36.81 2.17 32.05
N THR A 37 -37.39 1.46 31.09
CA THR A 37 -36.71 0.51 30.22
C THR A 37 -35.96 1.24 29.14
N ALA A 38 -34.72 0.80 28.90
CA ALA A 38 -33.88 1.21 27.78
C ALA A 38 -33.46 -0.02 26.97
N THR A 39 -32.96 0.18 25.78
CA THR A 39 -32.44 -0.92 24.95
C THR A 39 -30.97 -0.70 24.69
N ILE A 40 -30.18 -1.77 24.76
CA ILE A 40 -28.83 -1.81 24.20
C ILE A 40 -28.90 -2.65 22.92
N THR A 41 -28.44 -2.08 21.81
CA THR A 41 -28.31 -2.79 20.53
C THR A 41 -26.86 -3.14 20.30
N VAL A 42 -26.58 -4.43 20.18
CA VAL A 42 -25.25 -4.94 19.78
C VAL A 42 -25.30 -5.18 18.29
N HIS A 43 -24.65 -4.31 17.53
CA HIS A 43 -24.55 -4.43 16.08
C HIS A 43 -23.47 -5.41 15.66
N ASN A 44 -23.65 -6.02 14.51
CA ASN A 44 -22.68 -6.95 13.92
C ASN A 44 -22.37 -8.14 14.84
N ALA A 45 -23.35 -8.50 15.67
CA ALA A 45 -23.26 -9.66 16.55
C ALA A 45 -23.17 -10.94 15.72
N GLN A 46 -22.36 -11.90 16.18
CA GLN A 46 -22.06 -13.13 15.44
C GLN A 46 -22.94 -14.30 15.89
N PRO A 47 -23.28 -15.21 14.97
CA PRO A 47 -23.92 -16.49 15.32
C PRO A 47 -23.06 -17.33 16.28
N GLY A 48 -23.68 -17.91 17.29
CA GLY A 48 -22.98 -18.72 18.29
C GLY A 48 -22.29 -17.93 19.40
N HIS A 49 -22.44 -16.59 19.37
CA HIS A 49 -21.98 -15.70 20.43
C HIS A 49 -23.15 -15.29 21.32
N THR A 50 -22.92 -15.24 22.63
CA THR A 50 -23.86 -14.74 23.65
C THR A 50 -23.37 -13.39 24.16
N TYR A 51 -24.19 -12.36 24.01
CA TYR A 51 -23.93 -11.00 24.48
C TYR A 51 -24.72 -10.75 25.75
N ALA A 52 -24.03 -10.34 26.83
CA ALA A 52 -24.66 -10.17 28.12
C ALA A 52 -24.34 -8.82 28.76
N ALA A 53 -25.37 -8.08 29.20
CA ALA A 53 -25.24 -6.75 29.76
C ALA A 53 -25.26 -6.75 31.29
N TYR A 54 -24.23 -6.21 31.92
CA TYR A 54 -24.09 -6.11 33.37
C TYR A 54 -24.07 -4.63 33.79
N ARG A 55 -25.05 -4.19 34.56
CA ARG A 55 -25.16 -2.81 35.02
C ARG A 55 -24.23 -2.50 36.17
N PHE A 56 -23.20 -1.71 35.94
CA PHE A 56 -22.28 -1.27 37.00
C PHE A 56 -22.60 0.10 37.59
N ALA A 57 -23.39 0.94 36.85
CA ALA A 57 -23.80 2.23 37.35
C ALA A 57 -25.28 2.55 37.02
N THR A 58 -25.89 3.35 37.87
CA THR A 58 -27.21 3.94 37.67
C THR A 58 -27.07 5.42 37.40
N PHE A 59 -28.06 5.97 36.71
CA PHE A 59 -28.19 7.40 36.52
C PHE A 59 -29.19 8.00 37.52
N ALA A 60 -28.87 9.17 38.04
CA ALA A 60 -29.71 9.93 38.95
C ALA A 60 -29.77 11.39 38.53
N ASN A 61 -30.77 12.12 39.06
CA ASN A 61 -30.93 13.56 38.86
C ASN A 61 -30.90 14.00 37.37
N ALA A 62 -31.49 13.17 36.49
CA ALA A 62 -31.64 13.56 35.09
C ALA A 62 -32.41 14.89 34.98
N SER A 63 -31.76 15.91 34.42
CA SER A 63 -32.38 17.19 34.15
C SER A 63 -32.75 17.27 32.69
N ASP A 64 -34.02 17.60 32.42
CA ASP A 64 -34.51 17.81 31.06
C ASP A 64 -33.92 19.11 30.52
N GLY A 65 -33.10 19.02 29.46
CA GLY A 65 -32.77 20.12 28.56
C GLY A 65 -33.32 19.77 27.20
N ASP A 66 -33.51 20.76 26.32
CA ASP A 66 -33.88 20.49 24.94
C ASP A 66 -32.82 19.59 24.30
N ASP A 67 -33.18 18.32 24.05
CA ASP A 67 -32.36 17.25 23.46
C ASP A 67 -31.13 16.74 24.28
N THR A 68 -30.90 17.23 25.49
CA THR A 68 -29.72 16.83 26.30
C THR A 68 -30.14 16.61 27.75
N SER A 69 -29.85 15.44 28.32
CA SER A 69 -30.02 15.18 29.76
C SER A 69 -28.69 15.19 30.49
N TYR A 70 -28.63 15.90 31.63
CA TYR A 70 -27.50 15.84 32.56
C TYR A 70 -27.80 14.82 33.64
N VAL A 71 -26.85 13.93 33.90
CA VAL A 71 -27.03 12.86 34.88
C VAL A 71 -25.88 12.78 35.87
N ASP A 72 -26.18 12.41 37.08
CA ASP A 72 -25.21 11.95 38.06
C ASP A 72 -25.04 10.43 37.94
N VAL A 73 -23.81 9.95 38.05
CA VAL A 73 -23.46 8.53 37.96
C VAL A 73 -23.25 7.97 39.36
N ASN A 74 -23.95 6.88 39.70
CA ASN A 74 -23.79 6.19 40.97
C ASN A 74 -23.45 4.73 40.76
N THR A 75 -22.42 4.24 41.44
CA THR A 75 -22.06 2.82 41.44
C THR A 75 -23.20 1.96 41.97
N VAL A 76 -23.50 0.85 41.30
CA VAL A 76 -24.45 -0.16 41.80
C VAL A 76 -23.89 -0.81 43.05
N ALA A 77 -24.65 -0.73 44.14
CA ALA A 77 -24.22 -1.23 45.46
C ALA A 77 -24.46 -2.73 45.66
N THR A 78 -25.42 -3.30 44.94
CA THR A 78 -25.79 -4.72 45.04
C THR A 78 -26.10 -5.27 43.64
N PRO A 79 -25.32 -6.20 43.10
CA PRO A 79 -24.08 -6.78 43.67
C PRO A 79 -22.98 -5.74 43.91
N ASP A 80 -21.93 -6.08 44.65
CA ASP A 80 -20.87 -5.11 45.02
C ASP A 80 -19.92 -4.76 43.89
N TRP A 81 -20.36 -3.86 43.01
CA TRP A 81 -19.55 -3.32 41.92
C TRP A 81 -18.40 -2.41 42.39
N THR A 82 -18.48 -1.88 43.62
CA THR A 82 -17.43 -1.00 44.14
C THR A 82 -16.06 -1.68 44.15
N GLN A 83 -16.01 -2.97 44.55
CA GLN A 83 -14.74 -3.70 44.60
C GLN A 83 -14.26 -4.11 43.20
N ALA A 84 -15.16 -4.54 42.31
CA ALA A 84 -14.82 -4.91 40.94
C ALA A 84 -14.24 -3.73 40.17
N LEU A 85 -14.87 -2.54 40.25
CA LEU A 85 -14.40 -1.31 39.60
C LEU A 85 -13.05 -0.85 40.17
N LYS A 86 -12.86 -0.88 41.49
CA LYS A 86 -11.55 -0.58 42.10
C LYS A 86 -10.46 -1.54 41.64
N GLY A 87 -10.78 -2.83 41.54
CA GLY A 87 -9.87 -3.84 41.03
C GLY A 87 -9.43 -3.52 39.58
N ALA A 88 -10.38 -3.15 38.71
CA ALA A 88 -10.12 -2.79 37.35
C ALA A 88 -9.22 -1.53 37.22
N PHE A 89 -9.45 -0.49 38.05
CA PHE A 89 -8.59 0.71 38.07
C PHE A 89 -7.13 0.41 38.47
N ASN A 90 -6.88 -0.62 39.29
CA ASN A 90 -5.52 -1.03 39.63
C ASN A 90 -4.73 -1.58 38.42
N GLY A 91 -5.42 -2.02 37.35
CA GLY A 91 -4.85 -2.50 36.12
C GLY A 91 -4.58 -1.40 35.07
N VAL A 92 -4.93 -0.13 35.36
CA VAL A 92 -4.83 0.98 34.41
C VAL A 92 -3.51 1.72 34.56
N ASN A 93 -2.71 1.73 33.52
CA ASN A 93 -1.41 2.40 33.54
C ASN A 93 -1.55 3.92 33.64
N GLY A 94 -0.78 4.53 34.56
CA GLY A 94 -0.74 6.00 34.71
C GLY A 94 -2.02 6.61 35.28
N PHE A 95 -2.96 5.80 35.79
CA PHE A 95 -4.16 6.25 36.48
C PHE A 95 -4.13 5.84 37.95
N THR A 96 -4.59 6.72 38.82
CA THR A 96 -4.78 6.44 40.26
C THR A 96 -6.16 6.92 40.65
N LEU A 97 -6.98 6.03 41.18
CA LEU A 97 -8.31 6.38 41.66
C LEU A 97 -8.22 7.34 42.84
N ASP A 98 -8.71 8.57 42.66
CA ASP A 98 -8.72 9.56 43.74
C ASP A 98 -9.61 9.10 44.92
N SER A 99 -9.24 9.55 46.10
CA SER A 99 -9.95 9.23 47.35
C SER A 99 -11.43 9.60 47.32
N GLU A 100 -11.81 10.64 46.60
CA GLU A 100 -13.19 11.10 46.44
C GLU A 100 -14.09 10.08 45.73
N TYR A 101 -13.51 9.30 44.79
CA TYR A 101 -14.25 8.28 44.03
C TYR A 101 -14.27 6.90 44.70
N THR A 102 -13.61 6.73 45.82
CA THR A 102 -13.52 5.39 46.48
C THR A 102 -14.85 4.82 46.88
N GLN A 103 -15.90 5.62 47.11
CA GLN A 103 -17.25 5.18 47.42
C GLN A 103 -18.16 5.13 46.17
N ASN A 104 -17.76 5.80 45.11
CA ASN A 104 -18.49 5.83 43.83
C ASN A 104 -17.50 5.71 42.64
N PRO A 105 -16.80 4.57 42.49
CA PRO A 105 -15.79 4.40 41.48
C PRO A 105 -16.35 4.44 40.05
N ALA A 106 -17.63 4.18 39.83
CA ALA A 106 -18.23 4.28 38.51
C ALA A 106 -18.13 5.73 37.92
N ALA A 107 -18.21 6.75 38.78
CA ALA A 107 -18.06 8.14 38.35
C ALA A 107 -16.63 8.44 37.78
N ALA A 108 -15.62 7.72 38.27
CA ALA A 108 -14.24 7.88 37.80
C ALA A 108 -13.98 7.27 36.41
N VAL A 109 -14.85 6.37 35.92
CA VAL A 109 -14.69 5.78 34.58
C VAL A 109 -14.72 6.85 33.48
N ALA A 110 -15.50 7.90 33.67
CA ALA A 110 -15.57 9.04 32.76
C ALA A 110 -14.26 9.87 32.69
N LEU A 111 -13.33 9.67 33.58
CA LEU A 111 -12.05 10.39 33.64
C LEU A 111 -10.93 9.71 32.84
N LEU A 112 -11.18 8.48 32.37
CA LEU A 112 -10.19 7.69 31.66
C LEU A 112 -9.99 8.20 30.23
N THR A 113 -8.74 8.25 29.79
CA THR A 113 -8.43 8.42 28.36
C THR A 113 -8.92 7.17 27.59
N PRO A 114 -9.03 7.24 26.26
CA PRO A 114 -9.44 6.08 25.46
C PRO A 114 -8.62 4.81 25.72
N GLN A 115 -7.30 4.95 25.82
CA GLN A 115 -6.41 3.83 26.14
C GLN A 115 -6.63 3.30 27.56
N GLN A 116 -6.73 4.19 28.54
CA GLN A 116 -7.01 3.81 29.94
C GLN A 116 -8.38 3.14 30.10
N LEU A 117 -9.38 3.61 29.35
CA LEU A 117 -10.71 2.99 29.35
C LEU A 117 -10.65 1.56 28.83
N ARG A 118 -9.85 1.31 27.78
CA ARG A 118 -9.62 -0.04 27.26
C ARG A 118 -8.96 -0.95 28.29
N GLU A 119 -7.85 -0.51 28.90
CA GLU A 119 -7.16 -1.24 29.96
C GLU A 119 -8.11 -1.55 31.12
N PHE A 120 -8.95 -0.57 31.50
CA PHE A 120 -9.95 -0.71 32.54
C PHE A 120 -11.01 -1.78 32.19
N VAL A 121 -11.59 -1.70 30.98
CA VAL A 121 -12.62 -2.66 30.52
C VAL A 121 -12.08 -4.08 30.46
N ASN A 122 -10.84 -4.24 30.00
CA ASN A 122 -10.18 -5.55 29.94
C ASN A 122 -9.98 -6.16 31.34
N ALA A 123 -9.59 -5.33 32.32
CA ALA A 123 -9.38 -5.75 33.68
C ALA A 123 -10.72 -5.96 34.48
N LEU A 124 -11.83 -5.38 33.98
CA LEU A 124 -13.12 -5.43 34.67
C LEU A 124 -13.75 -6.82 34.58
N THR A 125 -13.99 -7.44 35.73
CA THR A 125 -14.75 -8.67 35.82
C THR A 125 -16.19 -8.34 36.23
N PRO A 126 -17.21 -8.72 35.44
CA PRO A 126 -18.60 -8.50 35.78
C PRO A 126 -18.99 -9.17 37.09
N VAL A 127 -19.94 -8.58 37.80
CA VAL A 127 -20.41 -9.05 39.11
C VAL A 127 -21.93 -9.25 39.08
N GLY A 128 -22.38 -10.37 39.61
CA GLY A 128 -23.80 -10.75 39.69
C GLY A 128 -24.32 -11.34 38.38
N ASP A 129 -25.64 -11.36 38.25
CA ASP A 129 -26.31 -11.85 37.05
C ASP A 129 -26.39 -10.76 36.00
N ALA A 130 -26.39 -11.13 34.72
CA ALA A 130 -26.66 -10.20 33.64
C ALA A 130 -28.05 -9.59 33.80
N ALA A 131 -28.19 -8.32 33.43
CA ALA A 131 -29.49 -7.66 33.41
C ALA A 131 -30.34 -8.19 32.24
N ASP A 132 -29.69 -8.51 31.13
CA ASP A 132 -30.24 -9.23 29.98
C ASP A 132 -29.10 -9.84 29.16
N ASP A 133 -29.42 -10.89 28.40
CA ASP A 133 -28.49 -11.52 27.45
C ASP A 133 -29.23 -11.97 26.20
N GLY A 134 -28.49 -12.11 25.09
CA GLY A 134 -29.06 -12.50 23.81
C GLY A 134 -28.02 -13.02 22.83
N GLU A 135 -28.52 -13.67 21.77
CA GLU A 135 -27.77 -14.27 20.68
C GLU A 135 -28.40 -13.86 19.36
N VAL A 136 -27.63 -13.94 18.27
CA VAL A 136 -28.17 -13.74 16.93
C VAL A 136 -29.07 -14.91 16.55
N GLU A 137 -30.28 -14.61 16.03
CA GLU A 137 -31.16 -15.61 15.44
C GLU A 137 -30.74 -15.91 14.00
N GLY A 138 -30.06 -17.02 13.76
CA GLY A 138 -29.66 -17.45 12.39
C GLY A 138 -28.17 -17.74 12.23
N GLU A 139 -27.75 -17.87 10.98
CA GLU A 139 -26.35 -18.22 10.61
C GLU A 139 -25.56 -17.00 10.07
N GLU A 140 -26.20 -15.85 9.94
CA GLU A 140 -25.59 -14.61 9.45
C GLU A 140 -25.46 -13.58 10.58
N PRO A 141 -24.43 -12.72 10.56
CA PRO A 141 -24.29 -11.63 11.52
C PRO A 141 -25.51 -10.71 11.55
N GLY A 142 -25.87 -10.22 12.73
CA GLY A 142 -27.07 -9.41 12.89
C GLY A 142 -27.01 -8.51 14.12
N ASP A 143 -28.15 -7.92 14.48
CA ASP A 143 -28.30 -7.09 15.66
C ASP A 143 -28.90 -7.92 16.80
N VAL A 144 -28.29 -7.84 18.01
CA VAL A 144 -28.86 -8.36 19.25
C VAL A 144 -29.36 -7.19 20.09
N ARG A 145 -30.61 -7.29 20.59
CA ARG A 145 -31.22 -6.29 21.43
C ARG A 145 -31.36 -6.80 22.85
N LEU A 146 -30.85 -6.02 23.80
CA LEU A 146 -30.92 -6.30 25.23
C LEU A 146 -31.80 -5.25 25.88
N ASP A 147 -32.89 -5.71 26.52
CA ASP A 147 -33.84 -4.85 27.20
C ASP A 147 -33.43 -4.68 28.68
N VAL A 148 -32.98 -3.48 29.00
CA VAL A 148 -32.34 -3.20 30.29
C VAL A 148 -32.95 -1.97 30.97
N ALA A 149 -32.67 -1.75 32.24
CA ALA A 149 -33.00 -0.50 32.91
C ALA A 149 -31.97 0.59 32.54
N GLU A 150 -32.37 1.86 32.60
CA GLU A 150 -31.44 2.98 32.36
C GLU A 150 -30.18 2.89 33.23
N GLY A 151 -29.01 3.07 32.66
CA GLY A 151 -27.75 2.98 33.37
C GLY A 151 -26.51 2.84 32.49
N TRP A 152 -25.42 2.54 33.15
CA TRP A 152 -24.13 2.29 32.46
C TRP A 152 -23.75 0.82 32.61
N TYR A 153 -23.39 0.20 31.49
CA TYR A 153 -23.24 -1.26 31.40
C TYR A 153 -21.85 -1.63 30.89
N VAL A 154 -21.34 -2.76 31.35
CA VAL A 154 -20.37 -3.55 30.60
C VAL A 154 -21.14 -4.64 29.86
N VAL A 155 -20.96 -4.71 28.56
CA VAL A 155 -21.47 -5.79 27.71
C VAL A 155 -20.33 -6.76 27.48
N THR A 156 -20.54 -8.03 27.79
CA THR A 156 -19.60 -9.11 27.50
C THR A 156 -20.02 -9.84 26.24
N ASP A 157 -19.04 -10.40 25.57
CA ASP A 157 -19.19 -11.34 24.48
C ASP A 157 -18.58 -12.67 24.90
N THR A 158 -19.28 -13.77 24.68
CA THR A 158 -18.78 -15.13 24.94
C THR A 158 -19.24 -16.06 23.82
N TRP A 159 -18.36 -16.94 23.38
CA TRP A 159 -18.67 -17.92 22.34
C TRP A 159 -18.15 -19.31 22.76
N THR A 160 -18.66 -20.38 22.13
CA THR A 160 -18.23 -21.74 22.44
C THR A 160 -17.26 -22.23 21.37
N GLY A 161 -15.96 -22.23 21.68
CA GLY A 161 -14.93 -22.83 20.85
C GLY A 161 -14.74 -24.32 21.08
N GLU A 162 -13.78 -24.93 20.36
CA GLU A 162 -13.46 -26.37 20.52
C GLU A 162 -13.02 -26.73 21.94
N ASP A 163 -12.37 -25.78 22.65
CA ASP A 163 -11.88 -25.95 24.04
C ASP A 163 -12.86 -25.45 25.11
N GLY A 164 -14.11 -25.13 24.74
CA GLY A 164 -15.14 -24.62 25.64
C GLY A 164 -15.41 -23.13 25.50
N PRO A 165 -16.10 -22.50 26.48
CA PRO A 165 -16.45 -21.08 26.40
C PRO A 165 -15.21 -20.19 26.30
N GLN A 166 -15.19 -19.32 25.33
CA GLN A 166 -14.12 -18.35 25.06
C GLN A 166 -14.64 -16.93 25.30
N PRO A 167 -13.85 -16.01 25.87
CA PRO A 167 -14.23 -14.62 26.03
C PRO A 167 -13.98 -13.84 24.76
N GLY A 168 -14.97 -13.07 24.32
CA GLY A 168 -14.83 -12.01 23.33
C GLY A 168 -14.50 -10.66 23.96
N VAL A 169 -14.58 -9.61 23.15
CA VAL A 169 -14.27 -8.24 23.59
C VAL A 169 -15.41 -7.66 24.43
N LYS A 170 -15.07 -7.18 25.61
CA LYS A 170 -16.00 -6.42 26.45
C LYS A 170 -16.12 -4.97 25.98
N ALA A 171 -17.32 -4.41 26.06
CA ALA A 171 -17.59 -3.00 25.76
C ALA A 171 -18.30 -2.30 26.92
N ILE A 172 -18.10 -0.99 27.06
CA ILE A 172 -18.88 -0.15 27.96
C ILE A 172 -19.89 0.66 27.15
N VAL A 173 -21.14 0.67 27.58
CA VAL A 173 -22.22 1.40 26.93
C VAL A 173 -23.12 2.08 27.94
N ALA A 174 -23.47 3.34 27.68
CA ALA A 174 -24.48 4.08 28.43
C ALA A 174 -25.82 3.95 27.70
N THR A 175 -26.90 3.69 28.41
CA THR A 175 -28.23 3.71 27.81
C THR A 175 -28.75 5.13 27.66
N SER A 176 -29.77 5.31 26.84
CA SER A 176 -30.58 6.53 26.88
C SER A 176 -31.21 6.72 28.28
N VAL A 177 -31.51 7.98 28.60
CA VAL A 177 -32.23 8.35 29.81
C VAL A 177 -33.51 9.08 29.41
N LYS A 178 -34.66 8.59 29.80
CA LYS A 178 -35.97 9.16 29.43
C LYS A 178 -36.17 9.41 27.92
N GLY A 179 -35.51 8.57 27.11
CA GLY A 179 -35.62 8.64 25.64
C GLY A 179 -34.83 9.76 24.97
N VAL A 180 -33.92 10.47 25.68
CA VAL A 180 -33.01 11.44 25.06
C VAL A 180 -31.87 10.72 24.36
N THR A 181 -31.46 11.27 23.21
CA THR A 181 -30.42 10.70 22.36
C THR A 181 -28.99 11.18 22.68
N HIS A 182 -28.87 12.20 23.54
CA HIS A 182 -27.57 12.77 23.95
C HIS A 182 -27.51 12.83 25.48
N LEU A 183 -26.43 12.32 26.04
CA LEU A 183 -26.20 12.31 27.47
C LEU A 183 -24.99 13.17 27.79
N LYS A 184 -25.14 14.10 28.74
CA LYS A 184 -24.02 14.90 29.25
C LYS A 184 -23.80 14.55 30.72
N LEU A 185 -22.63 14.01 31.01
CA LEU A 185 -22.19 13.90 32.38
C LEU A 185 -21.77 15.29 32.87
N LYS A 186 -22.35 15.71 34.00
CA LYS A 186 -22.00 16.98 34.61
C LYS A 186 -20.69 16.82 35.38
N LEU A 187 -19.64 17.38 34.81
CA LEU A 187 -18.32 17.45 35.43
C LEU A 187 -18.03 18.92 35.74
N ASP A 188 -17.30 19.20 36.85
CA ASP A 188 -17.08 20.58 37.33
C ASP A 188 -16.41 21.52 36.30
N ASN A 189 -15.72 20.99 35.30
CA ASN A 189 -15.04 21.78 34.25
C ASN A 189 -15.30 21.33 32.81
N GLY A 190 -16.36 20.57 32.54
CA GLY A 190 -16.64 20.11 31.19
C GLY A 190 -17.89 19.26 31.07
N GLN A 191 -18.20 18.89 29.84
CA GLN A 191 -19.32 18.01 29.51
C GLN A 191 -18.77 16.81 28.77
N LEU A 192 -19.12 15.59 29.20
CA LEU A 192 -18.93 14.40 28.40
C LEU A 192 -20.15 14.27 27.49
N ASP A 193 -19.96 14.47 26.19
CA ASP A 193 -20.97 14.18 25.20
C ASP A 193 -20.86 12.70 24.80
N ILE A 194 -21.94 11.95 25.01
CA ILE A 194 -22.06 10.56 24.56
C ILE A 194 -23.06 10.56 23.41
N ASP A 195 -22.57 10.42 22.18
CA ASP A 195 -23.39 10.51 20.97
C ASP A 195 -24.02 9.17 20.54
N SER A 196 -23.57 8.04 21.12
CA SER A 196 -24.05 6.69 20.78
C SER A 196 -24.59 5.96 22.01
N LEU A 197 -25.75 6.43 22.48
CA LEU A 197 -26.43 5.83 23.62
C LEU A 197 -27.11 4.52 23.23
N GLY A 198 -26.87 3.47 23.99
CA GLY A 198 -27.46 2.16 23.77
C GLY A 198 -26.95 1.41 22.55
N GLU A 199 -25.88 1.88 21.92
CA GLU A 199 -25.33 1.27 20.71
C GLU A 199 -23.92 0.72 20.97
N VAL A 200 -23.69 -0.52 20.59
CA VAL A 200 -22.40 -1.22 20.69
C VAL A 200 -22.15 -1.98 19.40
N ASN A 201 -20.94 -1.92 18.86
CA ASN A 201 -20.52 -2.78 17.77
C ASN A 201 -19.76 -3.99 18.35
N ALA A 202 -20.22 -5.21 18.07
CA ALA A 202 -19.49 -6.40 18.41
C ALA A 202 -18.12 -6.42 17.71
N LYS A 203 -17.10 -6.81 18.44
CA LYS A 203 -15.75 -7.00 17.94
C LYS A 203 -15.52 -8.50 17.83
N ASN A 204 -15.64 -9.01 16.62
CA ASN A 204 -15.66 -10.44 16.37
C ASN A 204 -14.26 -11.05 16.46
N VAL A 205 -14.19 -12.25 17.03
CA VAL A 205 -12.95 -13.03 17.18
C VAL A 205 -12.61 -13.73 15.86
N ASP A 206 -13.64 -14.06 15.07
CA ASP A 206 -13.55 -14.90 13.87
C ASP A 206 -13.54 -14.08 12.55
N ASP A 207 -13.38 -12.76 12.62
CA ASP A 207 -13.28 -11.97 11.40
C ASP A 207 -12.02 -12.37 10.64
N VAL A 208 -12.24 -12.91 9.44
CA VAL A 208 -11.16 -13.11 8.47
C VAL A 208 -10.50 -11.76 8.24
N PRO A 209 -9.18 -11.61 8.44
CA PRO A 209 -8.53 -10.34 8.27
C PRO A 209 -8.77 -9.76 6.88
N ASP A 210 -9.00 -8.46 6.79
CA ASP A 210 -8.82 -7.77 5.52
C ASP A 210 -7.33 -7.85 5.11
N PRO A 211 -7.01 -7.84 3.82
CA PRO A 211 -5.63 -7.76 3.39
C PRO A 211 -4.92 -6.54 4.00
N GLY A 212 -3.74 -6.78 4.57
CA GLY A 212 -2.88 -5.68 5.00
C GLY A 212 -2.50 -4.80 3.81
N ASP A 213 -2.42 -3.48 4.01
CA ASP A 213 -2.03 -2.52 2.98
C ASP A 213 -0.53 -2.63 2.67
N LYS A 214 -0.21 -3.09 1.46
CA LYS A 214 1.16 -3.28 0.99
C LYS A 214 1.57 -2.20 0.01
N GLU A 215 2.72 -1.60 0.27
CA GLU A 215 3.28 -0.53 -0.54
C GLU A 215 4.79 -0.69 -0.79
N ALA A 216 5.24 -0.26 -1.96
CA ALA A 216 6.62 0.11 -2.18
C ALA A 216 6.81 1.55 -1.66
N SER A 217 7.27 1.70 -0.42
CA SER A 217 7.34 3.01 0.24
C SER A 217 8.52 3.85 -0.20
N GLU A 218 9.67 3.22 -0.51
CA GLU A 218 10.87 3.91 -0.98
C GLU A 218 11.56 3.11 -2.09
N ILE A 219 12.21 3.83 -3.03
CA ILE A 219 13.15 3.27 -3.99
C ILE A 219 14.50 3.96 -3.79
N ASN A 220 15.55 3.19 -3.46
CA ASN A 220 16.89 3.68 -3.14
C ASN A 220 16.90 4.74 -2.00
N GLY A 221 16.01 4.60 -1.01
CA GLY A 221 15.89 5.51 0.13
C GLY A 221 15.23 6.86 -0.18
N VAL A 222 14.51 6.94 -1.29
CA VAL A 222 13.69 8.08 -1.68
C VAL A 222 12.25 7.62 -1.76
N ASP A 223 11.32 8.42 -1.24
CA ASP A 223 9.88 8.17 -1.33
C ASP A 223 9.50 7.75 -2.76
N ALA A 224 8.92 6.57 -2.87
CA ALA A 224 8.52 6.00 -4.16
C ALA A 224 7.34 6.75 -4.78
N GLY A 225 6.47 7.37 -3.97
CA GLY A 225 5.28 8.07 -4.44
C GLY A 225 4.41 7.19 -5.32
N GLU A 226 4.16 7.65 -6.56
CA GLU A 226 3.45 6.87 -7.59
C GLU A 226 4.43 6.17 -8.57
N ALA A 227 5.65 5.84 -8.15
CA ALA A 227 6.62 5.17 -9.00
C ALA A 227 6.12 3.75 -9.32
N GLY A 228 5.84 3.50 -10.60
CA GLY A 228 5.41 2.18 -11.08
C GLY A 228 6.56 1.36 -11.68
N THR A 229 7.80 1.88 -11.69
CA THR A 229 8.94 1.23 -12.35
C THR A 229 10.22 1.28 -11.55
N VAL A 230 11.09 0.30 -11.80
CA VAL A 230 12.40 0.14 -11.17
C VAL A 230 13.48 -0.21 -12.20
N ASN A 231 14.73 0.08 -11.86
CA ASN A 231 15.87 -0.48 -12.57
C ASN A 231 16.35 -1.76 -11.86
N PHE A 232 17.03 -2.61 -12.60
CA PHE A 232 17.80 -3.68 -11.94
C PHE A 232 18.89 -3.08 -11.04
N GLY A 233 19.04 -3.65 -9.85
CA GLY A 233 19.92 -3.16 -8.80
C GLY A 233 19.30 -2.05 -7.92
N ASP A 234 18.06 -1.63 -8.17
CA ASP A 234 17.35 -0.74 -7.24
C ASP A 234 16.95 -1.50 -5.97
N VAL A 235 17.03 -0.81 -4.84
CA VAL A 235 16.57 -1.31 -3.54
C VAL A 235 15.21 -0.70 -3.27
N VAL A 236 14.20 -1.55 -3.12
CA VAL A 236 12.83 -1.17 -2.78
C VAL A 236 12.59 -1.44 -1.30
N THR A 237 12.11 -0.44 -0.57
CA THR A 237 11.61 -0.64 0.79
C THR A 237 10.12 -0.94 0.69
N TYR A 238 9.72 -2.14 1.10
CA TYR A 238 8.32 -2.52 1.21
C TYR A 238 7.81 -2.30 2.62
N THR A 239 6.56 -1.88 2.72
CA THR A 239 5.81 -1.85 3.97
C THR A 239 4.52 -2.62 3.83
N VAL A 240 4.11 -3.30 4.91
CA VAL A 240 2.80 -3.93 5.06
C VAL A 240 2.19 -3.38 6.33
N THR A 241 1.07 -2.69 6.21
CA THR A 241 0.40 -2.01 7.33
C THR A 241 -0.96 -2.63 7.57
N ASP A 242 -1.27 -2.89 8.83
CA ASP A 242 -2.57 -3.39 9.25
C ASP A 242 -2.90 -2.90 10.67
N GLN A 243 -4.11 -3.15 11.14
CA GLN A 243 -4.53 -2.83 12.50
C GLN A 243 -4.66 -4.12 13.32
N ILE A 244 -4.00 -4.14 14.48
CA ILE A 244 -4.18 -5.22 15.46
C ILE A 244 -5.64 -5.17 15.93
N PRO A 245 -6.42 -6.25 15.77
CA PRO A 245 -7.84 -6.21 16.11
C PRO A 245 -8.05 -5.96 17.60
N GLU A 246 -9.16 -5.33 17.94
CA GLU A 246 -9.53 -5.05 19.33
C GLU A 246 -9.66 -6.33 20.17
N VAL A 247 -10.08 -7.44 19.54
CA VAL A 247 -10.20 -8.74 20.18
C VAL A 247 -8.87 -9.27 20.71
N ALA A 248 -7.74 -8.84 20.17
CA ALA A 248 -6.42 -9.22 20.68
C ALA A 248 -6.25 -8.94 22.18
N ALA A 249 -6.97 -7.94 22.71
CA ALA A 249 -6.98 -7.63 24.14
C ALA A 249 -7.62 -8.72 25.02
N ALA A 250 -8.48 -9.55 24.44
CA ALA A 250 -9.18 -10.63 25.17
C ALA A 250 -8.37 -11.94 25.19
N SER A 251 -7.35 -12.08 24.36
CA SER A 251 -6.53 -13.27 24.21
C SER A 251 -5.07 -12.99 24.60
N ASN A 252 -4.48 -13.83 25.42
CA ASN A 252 -3.07 -13.70 25.84
C ASN A 252 -2.42 -15.10 25.89
N PRO A 253 -1.53 -15.44 24.93
CA PRO A 253 -1.04 -14.57 23.86
C PRO A 253 -2.03 -14.41 22.67
N TYR A 254 -1.90 -13.32 21.91
CA TYR A 254 -2.51 -13.14 20.61
C TYR A 254 -1.41 -12.94 19.56
N SER A 255 -1.26 -13.87 18.64
CA SER A 255 -0.20 -13.81 17.63
C SER A 255 -0.63 -12.97 16.42
N PHE A 256 0.33 -12.27 15.82
CA PHE A 256 0.17 -11.57 14.55
C PHE A 256 1.27 -12.00 13.59
N LYS A 257 0.91 -12.34 12.34
CA LYS A 257 1.87 -12.84 11.38
C LYS A 257 1.74 -12.10 10.05
N PHE A 258 2.86 -11.74 9.45
CA PHE A 258 2.97 -11.30 8.08
C PHE A 258 3.53 -12.43 7.23
N ILE A 259 2.89 -12.69 6.09
CA ILE A 259 3.32 -13.69 5.10
C ILE A 259 3.50 -12.94 3.80
N ASP A 260 4.73 -12.82 3.35
CA ASP A 260 5.13 -12.06 2.18
C ASP A 260 5.66 -13.00 1.10
N THR A 261 5.15 -12.87 -0.12
CA THR A 261 5.52 -13.70 -1.26
C THR A 261 6.05 -12.83 -2.37
N ALA A 262 7.36 -12.81 -2.51
CA ALA A 262 8.10 -12.05 -3.51
C ALA A 262 8.37 -12.90 -4.76
N SER A 263 8.05 -12.36 -5.94
CA SER A 263 8.33 -13.00 -7.22
C SER A 263 9.84 -13.17 -7.46
N LYS A 264 10.19 -14.09 -8.35
CA LYS A 264 11.54 -14.18 -8.89
C LYS A 264 12.04 -12.81 -9.35
N GLY A 265 13.28 -12.47 -8.99
CA GLY A 265 13.85 -11.16 -9.28
C GLY A 265 13.74 -10.16 -8.13
N LEU A 266 13.16 -10.52 -7.00
CA LEU A 266 13.27 -9.78 -5.75
C LEU A 266 14.14 -10.55 -4.76
N SER A 267 15.25 -9.95 -4.33
CA SER A 267 16.14 -10.51 -3.31
C SER A 267 15.90 -9.80 -1.98
N ILE A 268 15.32 -10.50 -1.02
CA ILE A 268 14.95 -9.95 0.29
C ILE A 268 16.20 -9.80 1.17
N ASP A 269 16.37 -8.63 1.79
CA ASP A 269 17.35 -8.40 2.85
C ASP A 269 16.75 -8.72 4.22
N GLU A 270 16.94 -9.94 4.69
CA GLU A 270 16.43 -10.43 5.98
C GLU A 270 16.89 -9.57 7.16
N THR A 271 18.07 -8.94 7.05
CA THR A 271 18.63 -8.10 8.13
C THR A 271 17.90 -6.76 8.27
N SER A 272 17.21 -6.35 7.23
CA SER A 272 16.44 -5.11 7.18
C SER A 272 15.04 -5.23 7.80
N ILE A 273 14.54 -6.45 8.06
CA ILE A 273 13.20 -6.73 8.58
C ILE A 273 12.98 -6.08 9.95
N LYS A 274 11.94 -5.24 10.04
CA LYS A 274 11.54 -4.53 11.25
C LYS A 274 10.03 -4.52 11.37
N VAL A 275 9.53 -4.61 12.60
CA VAL A 275 8.11 -4.43 12.90
C VAL A 275 7.94 -3.29 13.87
N TYR A 276 6.93 -2.46 13.62
CA TYR A 276 6.57 -1.30 14.43
C TYR A 276 5.10 -1.35 14.81
N VAL A 277 4.76 -0.78 15.96
CA VAL A 277 3.38 -0.49 16.37
C VAL A 277 3.22 1.01 16.61
N SER A 278 2.04 1.55 16.34
CA SER A 278 1.72 2.96 16.53
C SER A 278 0.27 3.17 16.90
N GLN A 279 -0.03 4.27 17.60
CA GLN A 279 -1.38 4.73 17.90
C GLN A 279 -2.08 5.29 16.64
N ASP A 280 -1.32 5.77 15.67
CA ASP A 280 -1.80 6.37 14.43
C ASP A 280 -1.26 5.63 13.20
N GLU A 281 -2.05 5.61 12.13
CA GLU A 281 -1.76 4.97 10.84
C GLU A 281 -0.54 5.58 10.14
N GLN A 282 -0.22 6.84 10.42
CA GLN A 282 0.92 7.55 9.84
C GLN A 282 2.24 7.18 10.51
N PHE A 283 2.20 6.41 11.61
CA PHE A 283 3.38 6.01 12.38
C PHE A 283 4.23 7.21 12.83
N THR A 284 3.58 8.25 13.35
CA THR A 284 4.25 9.50 13.75
C THR A 284 5.27 9.27 14.86
N ASN A 285 4.97 8.42 15.84
CA ASN A 285 5.86 8.04 16.94
C ASN A 285 5.83 6.53 17.19
N PRO A 286 6.34 5.72 16.25
CA PRO A 286 6.21 4.27 16.34
C PRO A 286 7.12 3.67 17.41
N THR A 287 6.66 2.59 18.01
CA THR A 287 7.46 1.72 18.86
C THR A 287 7.95 0.53 18.06
N LYS A 288 9.27 0.34 17.99
CA LYS A 288 9.86 -0.81 17.33
C LYS A 288 9.72 -2.04 18.21
N LEU A 289 9.16 -3.12 17.67
CA LEU A 289 9.10 -4.42 18.35
C LEU A 289 10.42 -5.18 18.22
N THR A 290 10.78 -5.93 19.26
CA THR A 290 11.95 -6.82 19.22
C THR A 290 11.53 -8.16 18.65
N LEU A 291 12.15 -8.55 17.54
CA LEU A 291 11.97 -9.86 16.91
C LEU A 291 13.21 -10.71 17.18
N ASN A 292 13.01 -11.95 17.58
CA ASN A 292 14.06 -12.98 17.63
C ASN A 292 14.23 -13.62 16.23
N ASP A 293 15.33 -14.29 15.98
CA ASP A 293 15.57 -14.96 14.69
C ASP A 293 14.53 -16.07 14.43
N ASP A 294 14.07 -16.77 15.46
CA ASP A 294 13.01 -17.80 15.36
C ASP A 294 11.64 -17.22 14.92
N ASN A 295 11.47 -15.90 14.98
CA ASN A 295 10.26 -15.23 14.57
C ASN A 295 10.26 -14.79 13.09
N LYS A 296 11.32 -15.10 12.36
CA LYS A 296 11.50 -14.76 10.96
C LYS A 296 11.96 -15.99 10.18
N SER A 297 11.36 -16.21 9.03
CA SER A 297 11.86 -17.15 8.03
C SER A 297 11.81 -16.49 6.65
N CYS A 298 12.78 -16.81 5.82
CA CYS A 298 12.86 -16.38 4.43
C CYS A 298 13.28 -17.58 3.60
N GLU A 299 12.37 -18.14 2.84
CA GLU A 299 12.57 -19.38 2.09
C GLU A 299 12.36 -19.10 0.60
N THR A 300 13.37 -19.43 -0.22
CA THR A 300 13.29 -19.33 -1.67
C THR A 300 13.07 -20.71 -2.26
N ASP A 301 12.00 -20.86 -3.01
CA ASP A 301 11.74 -22.07 -3.80
C ASP A 301 12.76 -22.17 -4.95
N GLY A 302 13.51 -23.25 -4.98
CA GLY A 302 14.62 -23.42 -5.92
C GLY A 302 14.19 -23.65 -7.38
N GLU A 303 12.92 -23.98 -7.63
CA GLU A 303 12.39 -24.20 -8.97
C GLU A 303 11.75 -22.93 -9.53
N SER A 304 10.87 -22.29 -8.78
CA SER A 304 10.17 -21.07 -9.20
C SER A 304 10.98 -19.81 -8.98
N GLY A 305 11.92 -19.80 -8.02
CA GLY A 305 12.65 -18.62 -7.58
C GLY A 305 11.80 -17.64 -6.74
N VAL A 306 10.59 -18.04 -6.35
CA VAL A 306 9.70 -17.28 -5.47
C VAL A 306 10.23 -17.36 -4.04
N THR A 307 10.26 -16.22 -3.35
CA THR A 307 10.69 -16.15 -1.95
C THR A 307 9.49 -15.88 -1.04
N THR A 308 9.28 -16.74 -0.05
CA THR A 308 8.28 -16.52 1.00
C THR A 308 8.99 -16.10 2.29
N THR A 309 8.62 -14.91 2.77
CA THR A 309 9.10 -14.36 4.04
C THR A 309 7.96 -14.39 5.06
N THR A 310 8.16 -15.06 6.19
CA THR A 310 7.21 -15.08 7.28
C THR A 310 7.78 -14.35 8.48
N VAL A 311 7.03 -13.40 9.02
CA VAL A 311 7.42 -12.64 10.23
C VAL A 311 6.30 -12.77 11.25
N THR A 312 6.60 -13.38 12.40
CA THR A 312 5.63 -13.62 13.48
C THR A 312 5.92 -12.72 14.68
N VAL A 313 4.92 -11.98 15.12
CA VAL A 313 4.91 -11.35 16.45
C VAL A 313 4.11 -12.26 17.37
N PRO A 314 4.75 -12.99 18.29
CA PRO A 314 4.08 -14.07 19.06
C PRO A 314 2.95 -13.56 19.94
N ASP A 315 3.01 -12.31 20.36
CA ASP A 315 2.03 -11.71 21.23
C ASP A 315 1.90 -10.21 21.03
N VAL A 316 0.74 -9.78 20.57
CA VAL A 316 0.38 -8.37 20.37
C VAL A 316 -0.79 -7.90 21.24
N HIS A 317 -1.26 -8.72 22.22
CA HIS A 317 -2.45 -8.41 23.04
C HIS A 317 -2.38 -7.03 23.69
N ALA A 318 -1.19 -6.59 24.13
CA ALA A 318 -0.98 -5.28 24.74
C ALA A 318 -1.11 -4.10 23.77
N TYR A 319 -1.18 -4.37 22.47
CA TYR A 319 -1.26 -3.37 21.39
C TYR A 319 -2.60 -3.44 20.64
N ALA A 320 -3.60 -4.10 21.20
CA ALA A 320 -4.94 -4.20 20.60
C ALA A 320 -5.47 -2.84 20.15
N GLY A 321 -6.00 -2.77 18.94
CA GLY A 321 -6.51 -1.55 18.31
C GLY A 321 -5.44 -0.59 17.78
N GLN A 322 -4.17 -0.86 17.99
CA GLN A 322 -3.08 -0.06 17.42
C GLN A 322 -2.74 -0.55 16.00
N TRP A 323 -2.07 0.33 15.25
CA TRP A 323 -1.53 0.00 13.94
C TRP A 323 -0.22 -0.78 14.07
N ILE A 324 -0.04 -1.79 13.21
CA ILE A 324 1.19 -2.57 13.12
C ILE A 324 1.74 -2.49 11.69
N ARG A 325 3.06 -2.37 11.56
CA ARG A 325 3.73 -2.26 10.25
C ARG A 325 4.97 -3.12 10.20
N LEU A 326 5.03 -3.99 9.20
CA LEU A 326 6.26 -4.62 8.74
C LEU A 326 6.97 -3.68 7.76
N SER A 327 8.30 -3.58 7.85
CA SER A 327 9.15 -2.88 6.86
C SER A 327 10.40 -3.69 6.58
N TYR A 328 10.79 -3.81 5.31
CA TYR A 328 12.00 -4.52 4.88
C TYR A 328 12.43 -4.06 3.49
N ASN A 329 13.68 -4.38 3.12
CA ASN A 329 14.25 -4.05 1.83
C ASN A 329 14.33 -5.27 0.92
N ALA A 330 14.10 -5.05 -0.38
CA ALA A 330 14.33 -6.02 -1.43
C ALA A 330 15.12 -5.39 -2.58
N THR A 331 16.10 -6.11 -3.12
CA THR A 331 16.84 -5.67 -4.29
C THR A 331 16.24 -6.29 -5.55
N VAL A 332 15.97 -5.45 -6.54
CA VAL A 332 15.51 -5.91 -7.86
C VAL A 332 16.70 -6.49 -8.63
N THR A 333 16.63 -7.75 -8.98
CA THR A 333 17.73 -8.48 -9.64
C THR A 333 17.43 -8.73 -11.12
N LYS A 334 18.47 -9.06 -11.86
CA LYS A 334 18.38 -9.45 -13.27
C LYS A 334 17.60 -10.76 -13.51
N ASP A 335 17.27 -11.50 -12.45
CA ASP A 335 16.50 -12.74 -12.54
C ASP A 335 15.00 -12.51 -12.68
N ALA A 336 14.55 -11.22 -12.61
CA ALA A 336 13.18 -10.83 -12.89
C ALA A 336 12.78 -11.18 -14.33
N GLU A 337 11.56 -11.64 -14.51
CA GLU A 337 10.97 -12.08 -15.77
C GLU A 337 9.71 -11.26 -16.10
N ASP A 338 9.17 -11.39 -17.31
CA ASP A 338 7.89 -10.80 -17.74
C ASP A 338 7.75 -9.28 -17.61
N GLY A 339 8.87 -8.54 -17.52
CA GLY A 339 8.85 -7.07 -17.49
C GLY A 339 8.42 -6.46 -16.16
N LYS A 340 8.29 -7.27 -15.09
CA LYS A 340 7.81 -6.82 -13.77
C LYS A 340 8.41 -7.64 -12.63
N VAL A 341 8.26 -7.12 -11.43
CA VAL A 341 8.37 -7.85 -10.16
C VAL A 341 7.09 -7.62 -9.37
N GLU A 342 6.60 -8.67 -8.72
CA GLU A 342 5.39 -8.65 -7.90
C GLU A 342 5.73 -9.09 -6.48
N ASN A 343 5.09 -8.46 -5.53
CA ASN A 343 5.26 -8.80 -4.13
C ASN A 343 3.92 -8.75 -3.41
N THR A 344 3.44 -9.90 -2.93
CA THR A 344 2.13 -10.06 -2.29
C THR A 344 2.31 -10.29 -0.80
N ALA A 345 1.59 -9.56 0.02
CA ALA A 345 1.55 -9.78 1.47
C ALA A 345 0.16 -10.22 1.93
N GLN A 346 0.14 -11.17 2.83
CA GLN A 346 -1.02 -11.60 3.61
C GLN A 346 -0.74 -11.37 5.09
N VAL A 347 -1.79 -11.16 5.86
CA VAL A 347 -1.72 -11.07 7.32
C VAL A 347 -2.46 -12.24 7.96
N ASP A 348 -2.02 -12.63 9.15
CA ASP A 348 -2.64 -13.70 9.93
C ASP A 348 -2.88 -13.17 11.34
N HIS A 349 -4.13 -13.20 11.74
CA HIS A 349 -4.60 -12.82 13.08
C HIS A 349 -4.87 -14.07 13.89
N ASN A 350 -3.93 -14.42 14.76
CA ASN A 350 -4.04 -15.55 15.71
C ASN A 350 -4.45 -16.90 15.07
N GLY A 351 -3.89 -17.19 13.88
CA GLY A 351 -4.15 -18.43 13.13
C GLY A 351 -5.18 -18.33 12.02
N VAL A 352 -5.82 -17.15 11.85
CA VAL A 352 -6.73 -16.89 10.72
C VAL A 352 -6.01 -16.01 9.71
N THR A 353 -5.72 -16.57 8.55
CA THR A 353 -4.99 -15.88 7.47
C THR A 353 -5.96 -15.20 6.51
N ASP A 354 -5.66 -13.97 6.13
CA ASP A 354 -6.31 -13.27 5.02
C ASP A 354 -6.24 -14.12 3.72
N PRO A 355 -7.38 -14.39 3.05
CA PRO A 355 -7.40 -15.27 1.88
C PRO A 355 -6.94 -14.60 0.57
N LYS A 356 -6.77 -13.28 0.54
CA LYS A 356 -6.55 -12.53 -0.72
C LYS A 356 -5.15 -11.93 -0.81
N GLY A 357 -4.65 -11.38 0.28
CA GLY A 357 -3.45 -10.56 0.29
C GLY A 357 -3.59 -9.25 -0.50
N ASP A 358 -2.59 -8.40 -0.39
CA ASP A 358 -2.40 -7.21 -1.21
C ASP A 358 -1.08 -7.31 -1.98
N THR A 359 -1.07 -6.86 -3.24
CA THR A 359 0.05 -7.04 -4.17
C THR A 359 0.55 -5.71 -4.71
N GLU A 360 1.81 -5.45 -4.51
CA GLU A 360 2.52 -4.36 -5.17
C GLU A 360 3.24 -4.88 -6.41
N THR A 361 3.08 -4.18 -7.53
CA THR A 361 3.70 -4.51 -8.81
C THR A 361 4.56 -3.37 -9.31
N LEU A 362 5.84 -3.65 -9.55
CA LEU A 362 6.78 -2.71 -10.16
C LEU A 362 7.25 -3.24 -11.51
N TYR A 363 7.24 -2.38 -12.52
CA TYR A 363 7.61 -2.72 -13.89
C TYR A 363 9.06 -2.31 -14.20
N TYR A 364 9.63 -2.92 -15.22
CA TYR A 364 10.88 -2.45 -15.84
C TYR A 364 10.78 -2.51 -17.35
N GLY A 365 11.41 -1.54 -18.02
CA GLY A 365 11.44 -1.46 -19.48
C GLY A 365 12.49 -2.38 -20.08
N SER A 366 12.17 -2.87 -21.29
CA SER A 366 13.08 -3.57 -22.17
C SER A 366 12.87 -3.13 -23.60
N PHE A 367 13.93 -3.02 -24.38
CA PHE A 367 13.82 -2.75 -25.80
C PHE A 367 14.78 -3.62 -26.60
N GLU A 368 14.39 -3.90 -27.84
CA GLU A 368 15.25 -4.59 -28.80
C GLU A 368 15.14 -3.94 -30.18
N PHE A 369 16.22 -4.03 -30.94
CA PHE A 369 16.26 -3.61 -32.32
C PHE A 369 17.25 -4.46 -33.13
N LYS A 370 17.12 -4.40 -34.45
CA LYS A 370 18.01 -5.08 -35.39
C LYS A 370 18.84 -4.09 -36.16
N LYS A 371 20.16 -4.18 -36.05
CA LYS A 371 21.11 -3.39 -36.85
C LYS A 371 21.30 -4.03 -38.21
N ILE A 372 21.00 -3.30 -39.28
CA ILE A 372 21.00 -3.83 -40.65
C ILE A 372 21.82 -2.96 -41.61
N ASN A 373 22.23 -3.55 -42.72
CA ASN A 373 22.71 -2.82 -43.91
C ASN A 373 21.53 -2.56 -44.87
N LYS A 374 21.82 -1.93 -46.01
CA LYS A 374 20.84 -1.59 -47.04
C LYS A 374 20.18 -2.82 -47.68
N GLU A 375 20.85 -3.96 -47.67
CA GLU A 375 20.39 -5.23 -48.15
C GLU A 375 19.57 -6.04 -47.11
N ASN A 376 19.19 -5.38 -46.00
CA ASN A 376 18.48 -5.97 -44.84
C ASN A 376 19.24 -7.11 -44.13
N GLN A 377 20.56 -7.18 -44.30
CA GLN A 377 21.38 -8.16 -43.60
C GLN A 377 21.77 -7.62 -42.23
N GLY A 378 21.68 -8.45 -41.19
CA GLY A 378 22.07 -8.11 -39.82
C GLY A 378 23.55 -7.82 -39.71
N LEU A 379 23.91 -6.75 -39.01
CA LEU A 379 25.29 -6.34 -38.76
C LEU A 379 25.71 -6.65 -37.33
N ALA A 380 26.62 -7.62 -37.18
CA ALA A 380 27.19 -7.99 -35.91
C ALA A 380 28.28 -6.99 -35.46
N ASP A 381 28.62 -7.01 -34.19
CA ASP A 381 29.73 -6.28 -33.56
C ASP A 381 29.65 -4.75 -33.67
N VAL A 382 28.44 -4.21 -33.96
CA VAL A 382 28.20 -2.77 -33.93
C VAL A 382 27.97 -2.32 -32.49
N VAL A 383 28.68 -1.29 -32.07
CA VAL A 383 28.75 -0.83 -30.68
C VAL A 383 27.84 0.38 -30.48
N PHE A 384 27.06 0.33 -29.39
CA PHE A 384 26.21 1.41 -28.94
C PHE A 384 26.49 1.77 -27.49
N ASN A 385 26.24 3.03 -27.14
CA ASN A 385 26.12 3.48 -25.76
C ASN A 385 24.69 3.98 -25.51
N VAL A 386 24.19 3.75 -24.28
CA VAL A 386 22.85 4.16 -23.84
C VAL A 386 22.98 5.20 -22.75
N TYR A 387 22.30 6.32 -22.89
CA TYR A 387 22.32 7.44 -21.94
C TYR A 387 20.93 7.65 -21.35
N LYS A 388 20.85 8.01 -20.07
CA LYS A 388 19.59 8.48 -19.48
C LYS A 388 19.33 9.93 -19.91
N GLY A 389 18.14 10.21 -20.44
CA GLY A 389 17.78 11.53 -20.96
C GLY A 389 18.25 11.75 -22.40
N THR A 390 18.34 13.01 -22.80
CA THR A 390 18.70 13.43 -24.18
C THR A 390 20.07 14.09 -24.31
N ASP A 391 20.67 14.47 -23.17
CA ASP A 391 22.00 15.04 -23.13
C ASP A 391 23.06 13.92 -23.12
N THR A 392 23.72 13.73 -24.25
CA THR A 392 24.79 12.72 -24.44
C THR A 392 26.18 13.31 -24.40
N GLU A 393 26.31 14.66 -24.27
CA GLU A 393 27.61 15.33 -24.22
C GLU A 393 28.10 15.52 -22.78
N SER A 394 27.15 15.80 -21.86
CA SER A 394 27.45 16.05 -20.44
C SER A 394 27.13 14.87 -19.52
N SER A 395 26.39 13.87 -20.03
CA SER A 395 26.01 12.67 -19.26
C SER A 395 26.96 11.52 -19.52
N GLU A 396 27.23 10.74 -18.47
CA GLU A 396 27.93 9.46 -18.63
C GLU A 396 26.94 8.40 -19.18
N PRO A 397 27.41 7.48 -20.04
CA PRO A 397 26.59 6.38 -20.49
C PRO A 397 26.28 5.40 -19.35
N LEU A 398 25.13 4.74 -19.44
CA LEU A 398 24.74 3.68 -18.53
C LEU A 398 25.65 2.46 -18.67
N THR A 399 25.77 1.67 -17.60
CA THR A 399 26.57 0.47 -17.55
C THR A 399 25.71 -0.79 -17.63
N PHE A 400 26.26 -1.85 -18.24
CA PHE A 400 25.52 -3.07 -18.54
C PHE A 400 26.37 -4.32 -18.27
N SER A 401 25.71 -5.43 -17.97
CA SER A 401 26.28 -6.76 -18.01
C SER A 401 25.66 -7.58 -19.15
N VAL A 402 26.40 -8.55 -19.69
CA VAL A 402 25.89 -9.47 -20.72
C VAL A 402 24.82 -10.37 -20.12
N ASP A 403 23.71 -10.55 -20.84
CA ASP A 403 22.60 -11.41 -20.47
C ASP A 403 22.68 -12.73 -21.26
N GLY A 404 23.16 -13.77 -20.60
CA GLY A 404 23.36 -15.09 -21.21
C GLY A 404 24.64 -15.25 -22.00
N GLU A 405 24.77 -16.40 -22.71
CA GLU A 405 25.98 -16.79 -23.45
C GLU A 405 26.05 -16.22 -24.88
N GLN A 406 24.92 -15.79 -25.42
CA GLN A 406 24.85 -15.25 -26.79
C GLN A 406 24.99 -13.73 -26.77
N GLY A 407 25.93 -13.19 -27.53
CA GLY A 407 26.11 -11.74 -27.68
C GLY A 407 24.84 -11.02 -28.17
N GLY A 408 24.73 -9.73 -27.87
CA GLY A 408 23.63 -8.88 -28.28
C GLY A 408 22.51 -8.73 -27.24
N LYS A 409 22.60 -9.36 -26.08
CA LYS A 409 21.65 -9.20 -24.97
C LYS A 409 22.33 -8.65 -23.72
N TYR A 410 21.72 -7.65 -23.11
CA TYR A 410 22.28 -6.90 -22.01
C TYR A 410 21.24 -6.60 -20.94
N VAL A 411 21.70 -6.60 -19.68
CA VAL A 411 20.94 -6.10 -18.55
C VAL A 411 21.58 -4.86 -17.97
N TYR A 412 20.78 -3.89 -17.58
CA TYR A 412 21.26 -2.73 -16.83
C TYR A 412 21.93 -3.18 -15.52
N ASP A 413 23.12 -2.66 -15.25
CA ASP A 413 23.93 -3.07 -14.10
C ASP A 413 24.80 -1.90 -13.62
N LYS A 414 24.40 -1.25 -12.54
CA LYS A 414 25.14 -0.16 -11.89
C LYS A 414 26.54 -0.59 -11.39
N GLY A 415 26.72 -1.88 -11.12
CA GLY A 415 27.98 -2.44 -10.64
C GLY A 415 28.98 -2.76 -11.75
N SER A 416 28.53 -2.79 -12.99
CA SER A 416 29.39 -3.02 -14.18
C SER A 416 30.19 -1.76 -14.53
N GLN A 417 31.32 -1.99 -15.21
CA GLN A 417 32.10 -0.92 -15.84
C GLN A 417 31.95 -0.88 -17.37
N THR A 418 31.16 -1.79 -17.92
CA THR A 418 30.96 -1.90 -19.36
C THR A 418 29.84 -0.94 -19.79
N VAL A 419 30.18 0.05 -20.60
CA VAL A 419 29.24 0.99 -21.19
C VAL A 419 28.84 0.60 -22.60
N ASP A 420 29.65 -0.23 -23.27
CA ASP A 420 29.45 -0.66 -24.65
C ASP A 420 28.49 -1.84 -24.71
N VAL A 421 27.40 -1.67 -25.45
CA VAL A 421 26.48 -2.75 -25.81
C VAL A 421 26.64 -3.02 -27.31
N THR A 422 26.82 -4.30 -27.66
CA THR A 422 27.26 -4.69 -29.01
C THR A 422 26.25 -5.64 -29.63
N THR A 423 25.92 -5.43 -30.92
CA THR A 423 24.99 -6.32 -31.63
C THR A 423 25.52 -7.74 -31.76
N GLY A 424 24.64 -8.73 -31.61
CA GLY A 424 24.95 -10.14 -31.80
C GLY A 424 25.06 -10.55 -33.27
N SER A 425 25.26 -11.85 -33.51
CA SER A 425 25.58 -12.44 -34.83
C SER A 425 24.56 -12.11 -35.95
N HIS A 426 23.31 -11.84 -35.60
CA HIS A 426 22.25 -11.48 -36.57
C HIS A 426 21.88 -9.98 -36.55
N GLY A 427 22.73 -9.15 -35.93
CA GLY A 427 22.48 -7.73 -35.77
C GLY A 427 21.50 -7.34 -34.68
N MET A 428 21.02 -8.31 -33.89
CA MET A 428 20.09 -8.06 -32.79
C MET A 428 20.82 -7.43 -31.60
N LEU A 429 20.18 -6.44 -30.97
CA LEU A 429 20.57 -5.89 -29.69
C LEU A 429 19.34 -5.74 -28.81
N ALA A 430 19.41 -6.30 -27.62
CA ALA A 430 18.36 -6.21 -26.60
C ALA A 430 18.94 -5.68 -25.29
N VAL A 431 18.19 -4.82 -24.63
CA VAL A 431 18.50 -4.24 -23.32
C VAL A 431 17.28 -4.35 -22.43
N ARG A 432 17.44 -4.74 -21.17
CA ARG A 432 16.37 -4.80 -20.18
C ARG A 432 16.79 -4.27 -18.81
N GLY A 433 15.80 -4.02 -17.96
CA GLY A 433 16.03 -3.59 -16.57
C GLY A 433 16.11 -2.08 -16.39
N LEU A 434 15.36 -1.31 -17.16
CA LEU A 434 15.34 0.15 -17.13
C LEU A 434 14.02 0.67 -16.51
N ALA A 435 14.12 1.64 -15.59
CA ALA A 435 12.95 2.34 -15.05
C ALA A 435 12.36 3.33 -16.07
N GLU A 436 11.19 3.91 -15.74
CA GLU A 436 10.55 5.00 -16.48
C GLU A 436 11.55 6.09 -16.86
N GLY A 437 11.44 6.54 -18.07
CA GLY A 437 12.25 7.65 -18.55
C GLY A 437 12.48 7.65 -20.05
N LYS A 438 13.19 8.68 -20.48
CA LYS A 438 13.70 8.80 -21.84
C LYS A 438 15.17 8.42 -21.86
N TYR A 439 15.55 7.60 -22.81
CA TYR A 439 16.93 7.13 -23.01
C TYR A 439 17.38 7.47 -24.42
N THR A 440 18.65 7.77 -24.58
CA THR A 440 19.25 8.02 -25.90
C THR A 440 20.25 6.92 -26.23
N VAL A 441 20.05 6.25 -27.35
CA VAL A 441 20.92 5.20 -27.89
C VAL A 441 21.77 5.80 -29.00
N VAL A 442 23.08 5.67 -28.84
CA VAL A 442 24.08 6.28 -29.76
C VAL A 442 25.00 5.20 -30.30
N GLU A 443 25.06 5.03 -31.61
CA GLU A 443 26.07 4.21 -32.27
C GLU A 443 27.44 4.87 -32.12
N THR A 444 28.41 4.14 -31.58
CA THR A 444 29.77 4.68 -31.31
C THR A 444 30.85 4.07 -32.20
N ASN A 445 30.66 2.82 -32.59
CA ASN A 445 31.60 2.12 -33.44
C ASN A 445 30.92 1.07 -34.35
N ASN A 446 31.44 0.92 -35.53
CA ASN A 446 31.04 -0.11 -36.49
C ASN A 446 32.30 -0.77 -37.09
N PRO A 447 32.42 -2.08 -37.05
CA PRO A 447 33.59 -2.79 -37.60
C PRO A 447 33.68 -2.73 -39.11
N GLY A 448 32.58 -2.45 -39.83
CA GLY A 448 32.56 -2.22 -41.26
C GLY A 448 33.16 -0.86 -41.60
N LYS A 449 34.37 -0.83 -42.17
CA LYS A 449 35.13 0.39 -42.50
C LYS A 449 34.45 1.26 -43.57
N GLU A 450 33.49 0.71 -44.32
CA GLU A 450 32.72 1.40 -45.34
C GLU A 450 31.62 2.32 -44.77
N TYR A 451 31.24 2.19 -43.51
CA TYR A 451 30.19 2.99 -42.87
C TYR A 451 30.77 4.29 -42.30
N ALA A 452 30.24 5.41 -42.70
CA ALA A 452 30.74 6.72 -42.28
C ALA A 452 30.15 7.17 -40.95
N LYS A 453 30.99 7.61 -40.00
CA LYS A 453 30.61 8.02 -38.63
C LYS A 453 29.53 9.11 -38.57
N ASN A 454 29.49 10.03 -39.55
CA ASN A 454 28.47 11.08 -39.60
C ASN A 454 27.05 10.57 -39.92
N TYR A 455 26.91 9.30 -40.25
CA TYR A 455 25.62 8.60 -40.42
C TYR A 455 25.39 7.51 -39.39
N TYR A 456 26.12 7.52 -38.29
CA TYR A 456 25.83 6.64 -37.14
C TYR A 456 24.50 7.01 -36.53
N ALA A 457 23.73 5.99 -36.15
CA ALA A 457 22.40 6.18 -35.59
C ALA A 457 22.44 6.81 -34.19
N LYS A 458 21.54 7.78 -33.99
CA LYS A 458 21.23 8.33 -32.65
C LYS A 458 19.73 8.50 -32.56
N PHE A 459 19.10 7.77 -31.66
CA PHE A 459 17.65 7.76 -31.48
C PHE A 459 17.29 7.66 -30.01
N THR A 460 16.01 7.89 -29.69
CA THR A 460 15.54 7.80 -28.33
C THR A 460 14.61 6.61 -28.09
N VAL A 461 14.64 6.13 -26.86
CA VAL A 461 13.77 5.08 -26.35
C VAL A 461 13.03 5.65 -25.14
N THR A 462 11.72 5.46 -25.08
CA THR A 462 10.89 5.89 -23.96
C THR A 462 10.35 4.67 -23.24
N VAL A 463 10.58 4.61 -21.92
CA VAL A 463 9.98 3.64 -21.00
C VAL A 463 8.86 4.34 -20.25
N ALA A 464 7.64 3.83 -20.33
CA ALA A 464 6.47 4.36 -19.63
C ALA A 464 6.35 3.78 -18.21
N LYS A 465 5.46 4.32 -17.39
CA LYS A 465 5.20 3.88 -16.00
C LYS A 465 4.76 2.41 -15.87
N ASP A 466 4.20 1.85 -16.91
CA ASP A 466 3.77 0.44 -16.98
C ASP A 466 4.84 -0.49 -17.57
N GLY A 467 6.09 -0.01 -17.70
CA GLY A 467 7.19 -0.74 -18.32
C GLY A 467 7.12 -0.80 -19.85
N THR A 468 6.03 -0.33 -20.49
CA THR A 468 5.92 -0.31 -21.93
C THR A 468 7.01 0.54 -22.55
N THR A 469 7.67 0.00 -23.58
CA THR A 469 8.82 0.65 -24.21
C THR A 469 8.52 1.01 -25.67
N THR A 470 8.93 2.21 -26.07
CA THR A 470 8.80 2.70 -27.43
C THR A 470 10.14 3.17 -27.95
N ILE A 471 10.61 2.60 -29.06
CA ILE A 471 11.74 3.14 -29.82
C ILE A 471 11.18 4.22 -30.75
N ASN A 472 11.64 5.46 -30.54
CA ASN A 472 11.16 6.61 -31.31
C ASN A 472 11.91 6.70 -32.64
N GLU A 473 11.19 7.00 -33.72
CA GLU A 473 11.75 7.22 -35.04
C GLU A 473 12.17 8.70 -35.21
N ASP A 474 12.82 9.27 -34.20
CA ASP A 474 13.23 10.67 -34.10
C ASP A 474 14.69 10.91 -34.58
N ASP A 475 15.30 9.91 -35.22
CA ASP A 475 16.63 9.98 -35.82
C ASP A 475 16.66 10.95 -37.00
N ALA A 476 17.63 11.85 -36.97
CA ALA A 476 17.78 12.92 -37.95
C ALA A 476 17.97 12.44 -39.42
N ASN A 477 18.44 11.20 -39.58
CA ASN A 477 18.73 10.59 -40.87
C ASN A 477 17.68 9.56 -41.32
N THR A 478 16.58 9.41 -40.54
CA THR A 478 15.53 8.41 -40.77
C THR A 478 16.06 6.96 -40.86
N LEU A 479 17.09 6.67 -40.06
CA LEU A 479 17.74 5.35 -40.06
C LEU A 479 16.94 4.32 -39.25
N VAL A 480 16.05 4.76 -38.33
CA VAL A 480 15.22 3.92 -37.47
C VAL A 480 13.84 3.73 -38.10
N GLY A 481 13.33 2.50 -38.10
CA GLY A 481 12.00 2.19 -38.61
C GLY A 481 11.81 0.68 -38.71
N ASP A 482 10.58 0.20 -38.80
CA ASP A 482 10.23 -1.20 -39.03
C ASP A 482 10.12 -1.44 -40.55
N ARG A 483 11.20 -1.88 -41.18
CA ARG A 483 11.36 -1.94 -42.66
C ARG A 483 10.81 -3.23 -43.25
N ASP A 484 10.95 -4.32 -42.56
CA ASP A 484 10.44 -5.63 -42.98
C ASP A 484 9.07 -5.95 -42.40
N LYS A 485 8.56 -5.09 -41.46
CA LYS A 485 7.23 -5.16 -40.82
C LYS A 485 7.04 -6.41 -39.97
N ASP A 486 8.13 -6.83 -39.33
CA ASP A 486 8.11 -7.93 -38.35
C ASP A 486 7.80 -7.48 -36.92
N GLY A 487 7.67 -6.16 -36.68
CA GLY A 487 7.38 -5.56 -35.38
C GLY A 487 8.63 -5.15 -34.61
N VAL A 488 9.82 -5.55 -35.03
CA VAL A 488 11.10 -5.15 -34.48
C VAL A 488 11.63 -3.93 -35.24
N LYS A 489 12.13 -2.93 -34.53
CA LYS A 489 12.73 -1.75 -35.19
C LYS A 489 14.07 -2.09 -35.80
N ASP A 490 14.20 -1.75 -37.08
CA ASP A 490 15.48 -1.76 -37.79
C ASP A 490 16.25 -0.47 -37.57
N VAL A 491 17.55 -0.59 -37.37
CA VAL A 491 18.51 0.54 -37.35
C VAL A 491 19.49 0.37 -38.52
N LEU A 492 19.25 1.15 -39.55
CA LEU A 492 19.99 1.06 -40.82
C LEU A 492 21.39 1.68 -40.73
N ASN A 493 22.39 1.01 -41.26
CA ASN A 493 23.70 1.64 -41.60
C ASN A 493 23.79 1.98 -43.07
N VAL A 494 24.34 3.17 -43.34
CA VAL A 494 24.57 3.68 -44.70
C VAL A 494 26.03 4.06 -44.88
N ARG A 495 26.53 3.90 -46.12
CA ARG A 495 27.92 4.19 -46.47
C ARG A 495 28.09 5.68 -46.88
N ASN A 496 27.04 6.27 -47.41
CA ASN A 496 27.04 7.64 -47.90
C ASN A 496 25.61 8.21 -47.97
N ALA A 497 25.47 9.50 -48.25
CA ALA A 497 24.19 10.20 -48.32
C ALA A 497 23.20 9.66 -49.36
N THR A 498 23.66 8.96 -50.40
CA THR A 498 22.74 8.40 -51.41
C THR A 498 22.05 7.13 -50.99
N GLU A 499 22.51 6.53 -49.87
CA GLU A 499 21.88 5.34 -49.23
C GLU A 499 20.88 5.70 -48.17
N LEU A 500 20.82 6.98 -47.75
CA LEU A 500 19.82 7.44 -46.78
C LEU A 500 18.40 7.15 -47.25
N PRO A 501 17.49 6.72 -46.34
CA PRO A 501 16.09 6.54 -46.69
C PRO A 501 15.49 7.84 -47.21
N VAL A 502 14.95 7.80 -48.39
CA VAL A 502 14.33 8.99 -48.98
C VAL A 502 12.90 9.05 -48.49
N THR A 503 12.61 9.94 -47.58
CA THR A 503 11.21 10.20 -47.18
C THR A 503 10.48 10.78 -48.41
N GLY A 504 9.27 10.30 -48.68
CA GLY A 504 8.52 10.56 -49.94
C GLY A 504 8.43 12.03 -50.37
N ALA A 505 8.47 12.99 -49.45
CA ALA A 505 8.48 14.43 -49.78
C ALA A 505 9.85 14.94 -50.27
N ALA A 506 10.96 14.51 -49.64
CA ALA A 506 12.31 14.93 -50.06
C ALA A 506 12.75 14.24 -51.36
N GLY A 507 12.40 12.97 -51.56
CA GLY A 507 12.63 12.25 -52.79
C GLY A 507 11.86 12.83 -53.96
N THR A 508 10.60 13.15 -53.77
CA THR A 508 9.77 13.80 -54.80
C THR A 508 10.31 15.16 -55.18
N ALA A 509 10.78 15.96 -54.20
CA ALA A 509 11.39 17.27 -54.50
C ALA A 509 12.69 17.13 -55.31
N LEU A 510 13.58 16.18 -54.96
CA LEU A 510 14.82 15.93 -55.66
C LEU A 510 14.58 15.47 -57.10
N PHE A 511 13.65 14.51 -57.29
CA PHE A 511 13.27 14.03 -58.61
C PHE A 511 12.56 15.12 -59.43
N THR A 512 11.76 15.97 -58.81
CA THR A 512 11.10 17.09 -59.46
C THR A 512 12.14 18.14 -59.93
N VAL A 513 13.11 18.51 -59.09
CA VAL A 513 14.19 19.44 -59.45
C VAL A 513 15.06 18.84 -60.55
N LEU A 514 15.44 17.57 -60.46
CA LEU A 514 16.24 16.91 -61.49
C LEU A 514 15.45 16.79 -62.80
N GLY A 515 14.18 16.46 -62.74
CA GLY A 515 13.29 16.42 -63.91
C GLY A 515 13.13 17.79 -64.59
N LEU A 516 12.98 18.85 -63.78
CA LEU A 516 12.91 20.23 -64.29
C LEU A 516 14.24 20.71 -64.95
N LEU A 517 15.39 20.32 -64.37
CA LEU A 517 16.70 20.63 -64.94
C LEU A 517 16.91 19.92 -66.31
N ILE A 518 16.54 18.64 -66.40
CA ILE A 518 16.62 17.86 -67.62
C ILE A 518 15.65 18.42 -68.67
N ALA A 519 14.42 18.75 -68.30
CA ALA A 519 13.46 19.37 -69.21
C ALA A 519 13.89 20.76 -69.67
N GLY A 520 14.44 21.56 -68.73
CA GLY A 520 15.00 22.89 -69.08
C GLY A 520 16.19 22.80 -70.04
N ALA A 521 17.13 21.89 -69.78
CA ALA A 521 18.28 21.65 -70.70
C ALA A 521 17.79 21.14 -72.06
N GLY A 522 16.80 20.23 -72.09
CA GLY A 522 16.21 19.77 -73.38
C GLY A 522 15.52 20.88 -74.19
N ALA A 523 14.79 21.76 -73.47
CA ALA A 523 14.16 22.93 -74.12
C ALA A 523 15.19 23.92 -74.66
N LEU A 524 16.29 24.16 -73.95
CA LEU A 524 17.41 25.06 -74.44
C LEU A 524 18.10 24.45 -75.64
N VAL A 525 18.35 23.14 -75.67
CA VAL A 525 18.93 22.46 -76.82
C VAL A 525 17.98 22.51 -78.01
N TYR A 526 16.69 22.33 -77.82
CA TYR A 526 15.66 22.42 -78.86
C TYR A 526 15.55 23.82 -79.42
N MET A 527 15.53 24.88 -78.62
CA MET A 527 15.50 26.28 -79.07
C MET A 527 16.74 26.64 -79.80
N LYS A 528 17.94 26.24 -79.35
CA LYS A 528 19.19 26.43 -80.02
C LYS A 528 19.23 25.74 -81.40
N SER A 529 18.77 24.52 -81.49
CA SER A 529 18.64 23.75 -82.75
C SER A 529 17.67 24.39 -83.73
N ARG A 530 16.55 24.95 -83.26
CA ARG A 530 15.59 25.67 -84.11
C ARG A 530 16.13 26.98 -84.63
N ASN A 531 16.84 27.75 -83.80
CA ASN A 531 17.47 29.02 -84.22
C ASN A 531 18.57 28.78 -85.23
N VAL A 532 19.35 27.69 -85.09
CA VAL A 532 20.35 27.31 -86.09
C VAL A 532 19.74 26.92 -87.45
N LYS A 533 18.57 26.18 -87.38
CA LYS A 533 17.83 25.83 -88.61
C LYS A 533 17.20 27.06 -89.31
N HIS A 534 16.79 28.09 -88.56
CA HIS A 534 16.33 29.36 -89.15
C HIS A 534 17.46 30.18 -89.75
N ALA A 535 18.65 30.19 -89.13
CA ALA A 535 19.83 30.91 -89.68
C ALA A 535 20.46 30.27 -90.95
N LEU A 536 20.15 28.98 -91.18
CA LEU A 536 20.63 28.26 -92.40
C LEU A 536 19.61 28.27 -93.56
N ARG A 537 18.47 28.94 -93.42
CA ARG A 537 17.42 29.08 -94.44
C ARG A 537 17.12 30.48 -94.85
N GLY A 538 17.96 31.47 -94.38
CA GLY A 538 17.93 32.86 -94.83
C GLY A 538 18.95 33.18 -95.86
#